data_406c307f65ae844b065883eaf8fe95de
#
_entry.id   406c307f65ae844b065883eaf8fe95de
#
_cell.length_a   1.000
_cell.length_b   1.000
_cell.length_c   1.000
_cell.angle_alpha   90.00
_cell.angle_beta   90.00
_cell.angle_gamma   90.00
#
_symmetry.space_group_name_H-M   'P 1'
#
loop_
_entity.id
_entity.type
_entity.pdbx_description
1 polymer ?
#
loop_
_entity_poly.entity_id
_entity_poly.type
_entity_poly.pdbx_seq_one_letter_code
_entity_poly.pdbx_strand_id
1 'polypeptide(L)'
;PATSRISFLKDLAQKIESIDNSRFCYINLLPNYTLPDNYRATNYEEYISRFISEIPLKVLSFDHYPIIGNRLRFNWYQNLETIRSETKKASIPFWAFALTTAHNEYPITDLNQIRLQVYTNLAYGAKGIQYFTYWTPSIDDYRLGPIERDGTRTAVYDYLKKMNAEIKALSYIFLSSEVVSVTHLGDIPEGV
;
A
#
# COMPACT_ATOMS: atom_id res chain seq x y z
N PRO A 1 -14.73 4.72 -22.42
CA PRO A 1 -13.42 5.29 -22.08
C PRO A 1 -12.77 4.62 -20.86
N ALA A 2 -13.58 4.15 -19.88
CA ALA A 2 -13.06 3.43 -18.69
C ALA A 2 -12.58 2.03 -19.07
N THR A 3 -13.34 1.34 -19.86
CA THR A 3 -12.99 0.05 -20.45
C THR A 3 -11.67 0.11 -21.23
N SER A 4 -11.39 1.24 -21.89
CA SER A 4 -10.17 1.40 -22.67
C SER A 4 -8.88 1.45 -21.84
N ARG A 5 -8.91 1.97 -20.59
CA ARG A 5 -7.70 1.99 -19.74
C ARG A 5 -7.37 0.63 -19.16
N ILE A 6 -8.35 -0.09 -18.63
CA ILE A 6 -8.12 -1.45 -18.11
C ILE A 6 -7.69 -2.37 -19.27
N SER A 7 -8.37 -2.31 -20.41
CA SER A 7 -7.98 -3.06 -21.60
C SER A 7 -6.53 -2.74 -22.03
N PHE A 8 -6.17 -1.46 -22.09
CA PHE A 8 -4.80 -1.04 -22.40
C PHE A 8 -3.77 -1.60 -21.40
N LEU A 9 -4.05 -1.51 -20.11
CA LEU A 9 -3.16 -2.05 -19.06
C LEU A 9 -3.04 -3.57 -19.15
N LYS A 10 -4.14 -4.27 -19.44
CA LYS A 10 -4.14 -5.71 -19.66
C LYS A 10 -3.22 -6.08 -20.84
N ASP A 11 -3.43 -5.45 -21.99
CA ASP A 11 -2.65 -5.73 -23.22
C ASP A 11 -1.17 -5.43 -22.99
N LEU A 12 -0.86 -4.33 -22.28
CA LEU A 12 0.50 -3.95 -21.93
C LEU A 12 1.15 -4.97 -20.98
N ALA A 13 0.45 -5.39 -19.93
CA ALA A 13 0.93 -6.39 -18.98
C ALA A 13 1.22 -7.72 -19.69
N GLN A 14 0.30 -8.20 -20.51
CA GLN A 14 0.48 -9.42 -21.30
C GLN A 14 1.67 -9.32 -22.27
N LYS A 15 1.83 -8.17 -22.92
CA LYS A 15 2.96 -7.95 -23.82
C LYS A 15 4.30 -7.97 -23.08
N ILE A 16 4.38 -7.32 -21.90
CA ILE A 16 5.61 -7.33 -21.09
C ILE A 16 5.93 -8.75 -20.62
N GLU A 17 4.95 -9.49 -20.11
CA GLU A 17 5.14 -10.87 -19.69
C GLU A 17 5.54 -11.81 -20.84
N SER A 18 5.07 -11.55 -22.06
CA SER A 18 5.47 -12.33 -23.23
C SER A 18 6.93 -12.09 -23.65
N ILE A 19 7.51 -10.94 -23.30
CA ILE A 19 8.92 -10.61 -23.56
C ILE A 19 9.83 -11.17 -22.45
N ASP A 20 9.42 -11.01 -21.20
CA ASP A 20 10.17 -11.50 -20.03
C ASP A 20 9.21 -11.97 -18.93
N ASN A 21 8.93 -13.26 -18.88
CA ASN A 21 8.07 -13.86 -17.86
C ASN A 21 8.76 -14.09 -16.50
N SER A 22 10.06 -13.82 -16.40
CA SER A 22 10.79 -13.85 -15.13
C SER A 22 10.48 -12.64 -14.24
N ARG A 23 9.88 -11.60 -14.83
CA ARG A 23 9.45 -10.37 -14.15
C ARG A 23 7.93 -10.31 -14.13
N PHE A 24 7.38 -9.65 -13.12
CA PHE A 24 5.94 -9.37 -13.08
C PHE A 24 5.65 -7.90 -13.34
N CYS A 25 4.52 -7.64 -13.97
CA CYS A 25 4.04 -6.28 -14.10
C CYS A 25 3.59 -5.75 -12.75
N TYR A 26 4.07 -4.55 -12.42
CA TYR A 26 3.74 -3.86 -11.19
C TYR A 26 2.84 -2.67 -11.49
N ILE A 27 1.66 -2.64 -10.85
CA ILE A 27 0.74 -1.51 -10.93
C ILE A 27 0.29 -1.20 -9.51
N ASN A 28 0.41 0.07 -9.11
CA ASN A 28 -0.08 0.53 -7.81
C ASN A 28 -1.50 1.07 -7.93
N LEU A 29 -2.39 0.65 -7.04
CA LEU A 29 -3.79 1.01 -7.05
C LEU A 29 -4.09 2.16 -6.09
N LEU A 30 -5.13 2.90 -6.42
CA LEU A 30 -5.63 4.02 -5.61
C LEU A 30 -6.27 3.52 -4.31
N PRO A 31 -6.21 4.31 -3.24
CA PRO A 31 -6.88 4.01 -1.97
C PRO A 31 -8.38 4.36 -2.01
N ASN A 32 -9.14 3.85 -1.03
CA ASN A 32 -10.60 4.03 -0.95
C ASN A 32 -11.07 5.46 -0.61
N TYR A 33 -10.16 6.37 -0.27
CA TYR A 33 -10.50 7.80 -0.10
C TYR A 33 -10.38 8.62 -1.40
N THR A 34 -9.98 7.99 -2.48
CA THR A 34 -9.99 8.63 -3.81
C THR A 34 -11.43 8.82 -4.29
N LEU A 35 -11.69 9.89 -5.03
CA LEU A 35 -13.02 10.13 -5.59
C LEU A 35 -13.45 8.96 -6.49
N PRO A 36 -14.70 8.48 -6.39
CA PRO A 36 -15.22 7.34 -7.15
C PRO A 36 -14.99 7.44 -8.67
N ASP A 37 -15.07 8.63 -9.24
CA ASP A 37 -14.80 8.88 -10.66
C ASP A 37 -13.40 8.48 -11.10
N ASN A 38 -12.43 8.46 -10.18
CA ASN A 38 -11.04 8.11 -10.50
C ASN A 38 -10.85 6.60 -10.71
N TYR A 39 -11.56 5.75 -9.97
CA TYR A 39 -11.52 4.30 -10.21
C TYR A 39 -12.63 3.82 -11.14
N ARG A 40 -13.58 4.67 -11.51
CA ARG A 40 -14.63 4.38 -12.48
C ARG A 40 -15.35 3.05 -12.21
N ALA A 41 -15.69 2.85 -10.97
CA ALA A 41 -16.45 1.75 -10.43
C ALA A 41 -17.51 2.32 -9.47
N THR A 42 -18.51 1.53 -9.15
CA THR A 42 -19.60 1.94 -8.26
C THR A 42 -19.09 2.15 -6.84
N ASN A 43 -18.12 1.33 -6.43
CA ASN A 43 -17.48 1.39 -5.12
C ASN A 43 -16.05 0.84 -5.19
N TYR A 44 -15.34 0.91 -4.07
CA TYR A 44 -13.94 0.49 -3.99
C TYR A 44 -13.77 -1.03 -4.17
N GLU A 45 -14.68 -1.84 -3.66
CA GLU A 45 -14.65 -3.31 -3.82
C GLU A 45 -14.74 -3.69 -5.30
N GLU A 46 -15.68 -3.11 -6.04
CA GLU A 46 -15.81 -3.32 -7.49
C GLU A 46 -14.53 -2.90 -8.23
N TYR A 47 -13.92 -1.77 -7.85
CA TYR A 47 -12.66 -1.32 -8.44
C TYR A 47 -11.55 -2.37 -8.29
N ILE A 48 -11.37 -2.89 -7.09
CA ILE A 48 -10.32 -3.89 -6.79
C ILE A 48 -10.64 -5.23 -7.49
N SER A 49 -11.86 -5.74 -7.37
CA SER A 49 -12.24 -7.02 -7.95
C SER A 49 -12.13 -7.04 -9.48
N ARG A 50 -12.56 -5.95 -10.13
CA ARG A 50 -12.41 -5.79 -11.57
C ARG A 50 -10.95 -5.73 -11.99
N PHE A 51 -10.14 -4.98 -11.27
CA PHE A 51 -8.72 -4.87 -11.58
C PHE A 51 -8.03 -6.24 -11.50
N ILE A 52 -8.30 -7.01 -10.46
CA ILE A 52 -7.77 -8.36 -10.28
C ILE A 52 -8.25 -9.30 -11.38
N SER A 53 -9.54 -9.25 -11.73
CA SER A 53 -10.12 -10.18 -12.72
C SER A 53 -9.73 -9.87 -14.17
N GLU A 54 -9.51 -8.60 -14.49
CA GLU A 54 -9.26 -8.15 -15.86
C GLU A 54 -7.77 -8.07 -16.22
N ILE A 55 -6.87 -7.87 -15.23
CA ILE A 55 -5.43 -7.74 -15.48
C ILE A 55 -4.68 -8.91 -14.83
N PRO A 56 -3.83 -9.64 -15.54
CA PRO A 56 -3.11 -10.81 -15.01
C PRO A 56 -1.97 -10.39 -14.10
N LEU A 57 -2.29 -9.92 -12.90
CA LEU A 57 -1.29 -9.52 -11.90
C LEU A 57 -0.91 -10.70 -11.01
N LYS A 58 0.38 -10.79 -10.68
CA LYS A 58 0.93 -11.76 -9.71
C LYS A 58 0.95 -11.20 -8.28
N VAL A 59 0.75 -9.92 -8.13
CA VAL A 59 0.70 -9.20 -6.86
C VAL A 59 -0.19 -7.97 -7.02
N LEU A 60 -0.99 -7.66 -6.01
CA LEU A 60 -1.70 -6.40 -5.95
C LEU A 60 -0.90 -5.42 -5.09
N SER A 61 -0.71 -4.21 -5.54
CA SER A 61 -0.10 -3.12 -4.76
C SER A 61 -1.07 -1.96 -4.62
N PHE A 62 -1.10 -1.35 -3.46
CA PHE A 62 -1.88 -0.14 -3.21
C PHE A 62 -1.16 0.80 -2.24
N ASP A 63 -1.52 2.07 -2.28
CA ASP A 63 -1.11 3.06 -1.28
C ASP A 63 -2.31 3.59 -0.52
N HIS A 64 -2.23 3.56 0.79
CA HIS A 64 -3.15 4.25 1.70
C HIS A 64 -2.33 4.84 2.84
N TYR A 65 -2.34 6.16 2.94
CA TYR A 65 -1.61 6.89 3.98
C TYR A 65 -2.59 7.29 5.09
N PRO A 66 -2.57 6.54 6.22
CA PRO A 66 -3.66 6.64 7.20
C PRO A 66 -3.56 7.84 8.14
N ILE A 67 -2.38 8.45 8.28
CA ILE A 67 -2.15 9.50 9.29
C ILE A 67 -2.27 10.87 8.65
N ILE A 68 -3.23 11.67 9.12
CA ILE A 68 -3.49 13.05 8.70
C ILE A 68 -3.39 13.95 9.92
N GLY A 69 -2.41 14.85 9.91
CA GLY A 69 -2.11 15.64 11.09
C GLY A 69 -1.83 14.74 12.31
N ASN A 70 -2.74 14.71 13.27
CA ASN A 70 -2.64 13.90 14.50
C ASN A 70 -3.71 12.81 14.63
N ARG A 71 -4.39 12.45 13.55
CA ARG A 71 -5.49 11.48 13.57
C ARG A 71 -5.36 10.46 12.46
N LEU A 72 -6.01 9.32 12.63
CA LEU A 72 -6.14 8.30 11.59
C LEU A 72 -7.31 8.61 10.66
N ARG A 73 -7.17 8.26 9.39
CA ARG A 73 -8.30 8.22 8.46
C ARG A 73 -9.26 7.12 8.91
N PHE A 74 -10.55 7.46 8.99
CA PHE A 74 -11.59 6.55 9.45
C PHE A 74 -11.75 5.32 8.55
N ASN A 75 -11.49 5.45 7.26
CA ASN A 75 -11.67 4.39 6.25
C ASN A 75 -10.41 3.54 5.99
N TRP A 76 -9.36 3.65 6.81
CA TRP A 76 -8.13 2.88 6.60
C TRP A 76 -8.33 1.39 6.76
N TYR A 77 -8.96 0.98 7.84
CA TYR A 77 -9.21 -0.43 8.11
C TYR A 77 -10.17 -1.03 7.09
N GLN A 78 -11.21 -0.31 6.68
CA GLN A 78 -12.11 -0.72 5.61
C GLN A 78 -11.34 -0.96 4.29
N ASN A 79 -10.38 -0.10 3.95
CA ASN A 79 -9.52 -0.31 2.79
C ASN A 79 -8.75 -1.63 2.90
N LEU A 80 -8.16 -1.91 4.07
CA LEU A 80 -7.39 -3.13 4.32
C LEU A 80 -8.27 -4.38 4.26
N GLU A 81 -9.49 -4.34 4.80
CA GLU A 81 -10.46 -5.44 4.70
C GLU A 81 -10.83 -5.74 3.25
N THR A 82 -11.11 -4.71 2.45
CA THR A 82 -11.40 -4.89 1.02
C THR A 82 -10.22 -5.52 0.29
N ILE A 83 -9.01 -4.99 0.46
CA ILE A 83 -7.81 -5.52 -0.19
C ILE A 83 -7.57 -6.98 0.22
N ARG A 84 -7.62 -7.28 1.53
CA ARG A 84 -7.43 -8.63 2.06
C ARG A 84 -8.48 -9.60 1.49
N SER A 85 -9.76 -9.21 1.50
CA SER A 85 -10.86 -10.03 0.99
C SER A 85 -10.67 -10.37 -0.49
N GLU A 86 -10.46 -9.36 -1.32
CA GLU A 86 -10.36 -9.53 -2.77
C GLU A 86 -9.10 -10.30 -3.19
N THR A 87 -7.96 -10.03 -2.56
CA THR A 87 -6.72 -10.76 -2.84
C THR A 87 -6.75 -12.20 -2.37
N LYS A 88 -7.45 -12.48 -1.24
CA LYS A 88 -7.69 -13.85 -0.77
C LYS A 88 -8.58 -14.63 -1.72
N LYS A 89 -9.69 -14.04 -2.20
CA LYS A 89 -10.57 -14.66 -3.23
C LYS A 89 -9.79 -15.04 -4.49
N ALA A 90 -8.86 -14.18 -4.90
CA ALA A 90 -8.05 -14.38 -6.09
C ALA A 90 -6.78 -15.22 -5.87
N SER A 91 -6.46 -15.58 -4.63
CA SER A 91 -5.23 -16.31 -4.26
C SER A 91 -3.94 -15.60 -4.71
N ILE A 92 -3.91 -14.27 -4.67
CA ILE A 92 -2.71 -13.47 -4.96
C ILE A 92 -2.26 -12.71 -3.71
N PRO A 93 -0.94 -12.50 -3.52
CA PRO A 93 -0.44 -11.65 -2.44
C PRO A 93 -0.71 -10.18 -2.72
N PHE A 94 -0.67 -9.37 -1.66
CA PHE A 94 -0.65 -7.92 -1.81
C PHE A 94 0.54 -7.26 -1.12
N TRP A 95 0.95 -6.11 -1.64
CA TRP A 95 1.94 -5.21 -1.08
C TRP A 95 1.29 -3.89 -0.72
N ALA A 96 1.75 -3.28 0.37
CA ALA A 96 1.21 -2.03 0.86
C ALA A 96 2.30 -0.98 1.05
N PHE A 97 1.93 0.29 0.83
CA PHE A 97 2.80 1.41 1.16
C PHE A 97 2.65 1.86 2.61
N ALA A 98 3.75 2.35 3.16
CA ALA A 98 3.78 3.15 4.38
C ALA A 98 4.37 4.52 4.04
N LEU A 99 3.78 5.58 4.57
CA LEU A 99 4.24 6.94 4.35
C LEU A 99 5.45 7.25 5.23
N THR A 100 6.48 7.83 4.62
CA THR A 100 7.73 8.20 5.29
C THR A 100 8.22 9.60 4.96
N THR A 101 7.54 10.30 4.06
CA THR A 101 7.92 11.65 3.63
C THR A 101 6.76 12.60 3.85
N ALA A 102 6.95 13.62 4.66
CA ALA A 102 5.93 14.62 4.93
C ALA A 102 5.60 15.45 3.68
N HIS A 103 4.33 15.69 3.44
CA HIS A 103 3.82 16.57 2.37
C HIS A 103 2.34 16.88 2.58
N ASN A 104 1.87 18.01 2.08
CA ASN A 104 0.49 18.46 2.29
C ASN A 104 0.10 18.34 3.78
N GLU A 105 -1.00 17.65 4.07
CA GLU A 105 -1.51 17.39 5.42
C GLU A 105 -0.87 16.18 6.12
N TYR A 106 0.02 15.46 5.42
CA TYR A 106 0.74 14.32 5.99
C TYR A 106 1.90 14.79 6.86
N PRO A 107 1.95 14.36 8.14
CA PRO A 107 2.95 14.81 9.10
C PRO A 107 4.33 14.23 8.81
N ILE A 108 5.33 14.80 9.50
CA ILE A 108 6.64 14.16 9.65
C ILE A 108 6.42 12.90 10.48
N THR A 109 6.74 11.74 9.91
CA THR A 109 6.53 10.45 10.57
C THR A 109 7.61 10.16 11.61
N ASP A 110 7.19 9.71 12.78
CA ASP A 110 8.06 9.11 13.78
C ASP A 110 8.07 7.57 13.69
N LEU A 111 8.93 6.94 14.50
CA LEU A 111 9.06 5.49 14.52
C LEU A 111 7.75 4.77 14.89
N ASN A 112 6.93 5.33 15.79
CA ASN A 112 5.69 4.69 16.22
C ASN A 112 4.63 4.75 15.12
N GLN A 113 4.57 5.87 14.41
CA GLN A 113 3.69 6.05 13.26
C GLN A 113 4.08 5.13 12.10
N ILE A 114 5.38 4.93 11.87
CA ILE A 114 5.88 3.96 10.87
C ILE A 114 5.51 2.53 11.31
N ARG A 115 5.74 2.17 12.58
CA ARG A 115 5.35 0.86 13.13
C ARG A 115 3.87 0.60 13.01
N LEU A 116 3.02 1.58 13.35
CA LEU A 116 1.58 1.45 13.23
C LEU A 116 1.19 1.10 11.79
N GLN A 117 1.69 1.83 10.80
CA GLN A 117 1.39 1.57 9.38
C GLN A 117 1.88 0.19 8.95
N VAL A 118 3.14 -0.12 9.24
CA VAL A 118 3.78 -1.35 8.78
C VAL A 118 3.15 -2.59 9.43
N TYR A 119 3.03 -2.62 10.75
CA TYR A 119 2.49 -3.81 11.43
C TYR A 119 1.00 -3.99 11.19
N THR A 120 0.24 -2.92 11.01
CA THR A 120 -1.17 -3.05 10.59
C THR A 120 -1.27 -3.68 9.20
N ASN A 121 -0.51 -3.19 8.22
CA ASN A 121 -0.47 -3.81 6.90
C ASN A 121 -0.10 -5.30 6.95
N LEU A 122 0.91 -5.65 7.75
CA LEU A 122 1.33 -7.06 7.95
C LEU A 122 0.26 -7.89 8.66
N ALA A 123 -0.41 -7.34 9.67
CA ALA A 123 -1.51 -8.01 10.38
C ALA A 123 -2.69 -8.33 9.46
N TYR A 124 -2.94 -7.48 8.47
CA TYR A 124 -3.95 -7.72 7.42
C TYR A 124 -3.46 -8.67 6.32
N GLY A 125 -2.19 -9.08 6.34
CA GLY A 125 -1.65 -10.10 5.44
C GLY A 125 -0.79 -9.58 4.30
N ALA A 126 -0.33 -8.34 4.34
CA ALA A 126 0.62 -7.83 3.36
C ALA A 126 1.88 -8.71 3.32
N LYS A 127 2.33 -9.08 2.12
CA LYS A 127 3.55 -9.87 1.87
C LYS A 127 4.74 -9.01 1.46
N GLY A 128 4.53 -7.70 1.29
CA GLY A 128 5.57 -6.74 1.01
C GLY A 128 5.19 -5.35 1.53
N ILE A 129 6.18 -4.63 2.03
CA ILE A 129 6.05 -3.25 2.49
C ILE A 129 6.91 -2.36 1.60
N GLN A 130 6.34 -1.28 1.17
CA GLN A 130 6.96 -0.26 0.35
C GLN A 130 6.90 1.08 1.10
N TYR A 131 7.82 1.97 0.83
CA TYR A 131 7.87 3.27 1.50
C TYR A 131 7.73 4.41 0.49
N PHE A 132 6.86 5.35 0.77
CA PHE A 132 6.76 6.59 0.01
C PHE A 132 7.31 7.75 0.86
N THR A 133 8.53 8.23 0.54
CA THR A 133 9.49 7.82 -0.47
C THR A 133 10.85 7.55 0.16
N TYR A 134 11.82 7.06 -0.62
CA TYR A 134 13.22 6.95 -0.17
C TYR A 134 13.94 8.30 -0.23
N TRP A 135 13.72 9.04 -1.29
CA TRP A 135 14.31 10.36 -1.56
C TRP A 135 13.25 11.44 -1.44
N THR A 136 13.54 12.55 -0.77
CA THR A 136 12.61 13.69 -0.67
C THR A 136 12.39 14.29 -2.06
N PRO A 137 11.18 14.22 -2.64
CA PRO A 137 10.91 14.75 -3.98
C PRO A 137 11.23 16.24 -4.09
N SER A 138 11.76 16.66 -5.26
CA SER A 138 12.02 18.06 -5.59
C SER A 138 10.74 18.81 -5.99
N ILE A 139 9.69 18.60 -5.24
CA ILE A 139 8.38 19.24 -5.38
C ILE A 139 8.13 20.03 -4.10
N ASP A 140 7.53 21.21 -4.23
CA ASP A 140 7.20 22.04 -3.09
C ASP A 140 6.35 21.25 -2.07
N ASP A 141 6.53 21.56 -0.79
CA ASP A 141 5.90 20.92 0.34
C ASP A 141 6.43 19.52 0.75
N TYR A 142 7.12 18.77 -0.13
CA TYR A 142 7.78 17.53 0.28
C TYR A 142 9.00 17.81 1.14
N ARG A 143 9.10 17.14 2.30
CA ARG A 143 10.18 17.36 3.27
C ARG A 143 10.42 16.16 4.16
N LEU A 144 11.63 16.08 4.68
CA LEU A 144 12.04 15.11 5.69
C LEU A 144 11.71 13.65 5.33
N GLY A 145 11.92 13.29 4.08
CA GLY A 145 12.01 11.88 3.70
C GLY A 145 13.25 11.22 4.29
N PRO A 146 13.45 9.92 4.10
CA PRO A 146 14.64 9.21 4.59
C PRO A 146 15.96 9.85 4.14
N ILE A 147 16.01 10.28 2.88
CA ILE A 147 17.16 11.01 2.30
C ILE A 147 16.66 12.35 1.79
N GLU A 148 17.29 13.43 2.24
CA GLU A 148 17.02 14.77 1.74
C GLU A 148 17.61 15.01 0.36
N ARG A 149 17.19 16.11 -0.27
CA ARG A 149 17.56 16.49 -1.66
C ARG A 149 19.09 16.66 -1.84
N ASP A 150 19.81 17.02 -0.78
CA ASP A 150 21.26 17.15 -0.76
C ASP A 150 22.01 15.84 -0.45
N GLY A 151 21.27 14.73 -0.26
CA GLY A 151 21.82 13.42 0.10
C GLY A 151 21.94 13.18 1.61
N THR A 152 21.57 14.13 2.45
CA THR A 152 21.63 14.00 3.91
C THR A 152 20.61 12.97 4.40
N ARG A 153 21.03 12.09 5.29
CA ARG A 153 20.15 11.15 6.00
C ARG A 153 19.40 11.88 7.10
N THR A 154 18.09 11.65 7.16
CA THR A 154 17.24 12.16 8.23
C THR A 154 17.06 11.11 9.33
N ALA A 155 16.40 11.48 10.44
CA ALA A 155 15.99 10.52 11.47
C ALA A 155 15.06 9.43 10.91
N VAL A 156 14.27 9.74 9.89
CA VAL A 156 13.39 8.76 9.22
C VAL A 156 14.19 7.62 8.59
N TYR A 157 15.39 7.90 8.06
CA TYR A 157 16.28 6.85 7.55
C TYR A 157 16.62 5.82 8.65
N ASP A 158 16.95 6.30 9.85
CA ASP A 158 17.30 5.41 10.97
C ASP A 158 16.07 4.64 11.48
N TYR A 159 14.89 5.27 11.47
CA TYR A 159 13.64 4.60 11.78
C TYR A 159 13.35 3.46 10.80
N LEU A 160 13.53 3.70 9.50
CA LEU A 160 13.32 2.66 8.48
C LEU A 160 14.36 1.54 8.58
N LYS A 161 15.62 1.87 8.86
CA LYS A 161 16.68 0.88 9.09
C LYS A 161 16.30 -0.06 10.24
N LYS A 162 15.80 0.50 11.35
CA LYS A 162 15.32 -0.26 12.50
C LYS A 162 14.09 -1.10 12.14
N MET A 163 13.09 -0.49 11.50
CA MET A 163 11.85 -1.16 11.09
C MET A 163 12.12 -2.34 10.15
N ASN A 164 12.99 -2.14 9.15
CA ASN A 164 13.35 -3.19 8.20
C ASN A 164 14.10 -4.35 8.87
N ALA A 165 14.92 -4.08 9.89
CA ALA A 165 15.57 -5.12 10.68
C ALA A 165 14.53 -5.94 11.47
N GLU A 166 13.55 -5.28 12.08
CA GLU A 166 12.44 -5.93 12.79
C GLU A 166 11.62 -6.83 11.85
N ILE A 167 11.20 -6.29 10.69
CA ILE A 167 10.43 -7.05 9.69
C ILE A 167 11.22 -8.25 9.18
N LYS A 168 12.52 -8.06 8.89
CA LYS A 168 13.38 -9.13 8.39
C LYS A 168 13.49 -10.26 9.41
N ALA A 169 13.63 -9.96 10.69
CA ALA A 169 13.69 -10.96 11.76
C ALA A 169 12.38 -11.76 11.88
N LEU A 170 11.22 -11.13 11.57
CA LEU A 170 9.90 -11.75 11.65
C LEU A 170 9.38 -12.25 10.28
N SER A 171 10.16 -12.12 9.22
CA SER A 171 9.70 -12.40 7.86
C SER A 171 9.20 -13.83 7.67
N TYR A 172 9.80 -14.79 8.35
CA TYR A 172 9.38 -16.21 8.29
C TYR A 172 7.95 -16.40 8.78
N ILE A 173 7.48 -15.59 9.75
CA ILE A 173 6.08 -15.60 10.22
C ILE A 173 5.17 -15.02 9.13
N PHE A 174 5.44 -13.79 8.71
CA PHE A 174 4.56 -13.07 7.80
C PHE A 174 4.48 -13.70 6.40
N LEU A 175 5.55 -14.33 5.92
CA LEU A 175 5.57 -14.95 4.59
C LEU A 175 4.96 -16.36 4.59
N SER A 176 5.10 -17.13 5.68
CA SER A 176 4.62 -18.52 5.74
C SER A 176 3.24 -18.69 6.37
N SER A 177 2.67 -17.64 6.96
CA SER A 177 1.37 -17.69 7.61
C SER A 177 0.28 -17.05 6.77
N GLU A 178 -0.95 -17.53 6.91
CA GLU A 178 -2.15 -16.88 6.37
C GLU A 178 -2.92 -16.19 7.50
N VAL A 179 -3.46 -15.03 7.19
CA VAL A 179 -4.32 -14.30 8.12
C VAL A 179 -5.72 -14.91 8.06
N VAL A 180 -6.13 -15.49 9.18
CA VAL A 180 -7.46 -16.09 9.32
C VAL A 180 -8.50 -14.99 9.62
N SER A 181 -8.24 -14.15 10.61
CA SER A 181 -9.10 -13.03 10.99
C SER A 181 -8.27 -11.90 11.59
N VAL A 182 -8.81 -10.70 11.53
CA VAL A 182 -8.34 -9.52 12.26
C VAL A 182 -9.45 -9.11 13.20
N THR A 183 -9.13 -8.90 14.47
CA THR A 183 -10.11 -8.51 15.51
C THR A 183 -9.69 -7.17 16.10
N HIS A 184 -10.62 -6.22 16.11
CA HIS A 184 -10.44 -4.96 16.80
C HIS A 184 -10.98 -5.06 18.23
N LEU A 185 -10.26 -4.49 19.19
CA LEU A 185 -10.66 -4.41 20.60
C LEU A 185 -10.84 -2.94 20.99
N GLY A 186 -11.90 -2.65 21.76
CA GLY A 186 -12.28 -1.29 22.12
C GLY A 186 -13.25 -0.68 21.11
N ASP A 187 -13.08 0.58 20.77
CA ASP A 187 -13.90 1.25 19.76
C ASP A 187 -13.60 0.66 18.38
N ILE A 188 -14.63 0.07 17.77
CA ILE A 188 -14.49 -0.54 16.45
C ILE A 188 -14.51 0.57 15.39
N PRO A 189 -13.48 0.64 14.50
CA PRO A 189 -13.48 1.63 13.44
C PRO A 189 -14.65 1.43 12.48
N GLU A 190 -15.14 2.50 11.86
CA GLU A 190 -16.19 2.42 10.86
C GLU A 190 -15.76 1.53 9.67
N GLY A 191 -16.69 0.72 9.18
CA GLY A 191 -16.51 -0.11 7.98
C GLY A 191 -15.71 -1.40 8.20
N VAL A 192 -15.59 -1.86 9.45
CA VAL A 192 -14.91 -3.13 9.80
C VAL A 192 -15.90 -4.06 10.47
#